data_d5fe07a282f75fd32cbf34c9df4318a2
#
_entry.id   d5fe07a282f75fd32cbf34c9df4318a2
#
_cell.length_a   1.000
_cell.length_b   1.000
_cell.length_c   1.000
_cell.angle_alpha   90.00
_cell.angle_beta   90.00
_cell.angle_gamma   90.00
#
_symmetry.space_group_name_H-M   'P 1'
#
loop_
_entity.id
_entity.type
_entity.pdbx_description
1 polymer ?
#
loop_
_entity_poly.entity_id
_entity_poly.type
_entity_poly.pdbx_seq_one_letter_code
_entity_poly.pdbx_strand_id
1 'polypeptide(L)'
;MASLWTRCMDHLEHELTEQELNTWIRPLHVQEDAETLRLLAPNRFVMDWVRDRFLPRISKLARELAEDRNRQVLLEVGAAREVQPVETVLAAGGTGLIATPGSGLSTAYTFETFVEGKSNQFALAAARQVAENPGRAYNPLFIYGGVGLGKTHLMQSVGQLIQKRRPQARIAYVHSERFVNDMVRALQHNTINEFKRQYRTLDALLIDDIQFFVGKERSQEEFFHTFNALLEGQQQVILTCDRYPKEVEGLEERLKSRFGWGLTVPIEPPELETRVAILMQKAVCENVILPSEVAFFIAQRISSNIRELEGALRRVTANAQFTGQAITLESTQEWLKDILARQERLITLDNIQKTVADYFHVRVGDMLSKRRSRSIARPRQVAMCLAKELTTHSLPEIGDAFGSRDHTTVLHACRKVHELRQSDARINEDYQTLVRTLTA
;
A
#
# COMPACT_ATOMS: atom_id res chain seq x y z
N MET A 1 -28.24 -1.02 26.84
CA MET A 1 -28.47 0.35 26.30
C MET A 1 -27.44 0.58 25.20
N ALA A 2 -27.79 1.23 24.09
CA ALA A 2 -26.82 1.57 23.04
C ALA A 2 -25.76 2.54 23.61
N SER A 3 -24.48 2.37 23.22
CA SER A 3 -23.40 3.25 23.68
C SER A 3 -23.64 4.68 23.22
N LEU A 4 -23.04 5.67 23.90
CA LEU A 4 -23.15 7.08 23.50
C LEU A 4 -22.65 7.26 22.07
N TRP A 5 -21.56 6.58 21.72
CA TRP A 5 -21.02 6.61 20.37
C TRP A 5 -22.01 6.07 19.33
N THR A 6 -22.68 4.95 19.60
CA THR A 6 -23.69 4.41 18.67
C THR A 6 -24.79 5.43 18.39
N ARG A 7 -25.26 6.13 19.41
CA ARG A 7 -26.29 7.20 19.27
C ARG A 7 -25.75 8.41 18.48
N CYS A 8 -24.47 8.78 18.69
CA CYS A 8 -23.82 9.82 17.89
C CYS A 8 -23.70 9.40 16.42
N MET A 9 -23.37 8.13 16.15
CA MET A 9 -23.27 7.58 14.80
C MET A 9 -24.62 7.64 14.08
N ASP A 10 -25.71 7.26 14.72
CA ASP A 10 -27.05 7.33 14.13
C ASP A 10 -27.39 8.75 13.66
N HIS A 11 -27.03 9.78 14.43
CA HIS A 11 -27.21 11.18 14.03
C HIS A 11 -26.27 11.60 12.89
N LEU A 12 -25.02 11.19 12.95
CA LEU A 12 -24.03 11.53 11.90
C LEU A 12 -24.37 10.86 10.56
N GLU A 13 -24.97 9.66 10.58
CA GLU A 13 -25.43 8.97 9.37
C GLU A 13 -26.54 9.72 8.62
N HIS A 14 -27.31 10.55 9.31
CA HIS A 14 -28.32 11.41 8.69
C HIS A 14 -27.79 12.76 8.21
N GLU A 15 -26.61 13.20 8.68
CA GLU A 15 -26.05 14.52 8.39
C GLU A 15 -24.89 14.48 7.39
N LEU A 16 -24.14 13.38 7.37
CA LEU A 16 -22.96 13.24 6.54
C LEU A 16 -23.22 12.31 5.36
N THR A 17 -22.46 12.52 4.30
CA THR A 17 -22.50 11.61 3.15
C THR A 17 -21.91 10.24 3.54
N GLU A 18 -22.39 9.18 2.92
CA GLU A 18 -21.89 7.82 3.16
C GLU A 18 -20.37 7.72 2.92
N GLN A 19 -19.86 8.53 2.01
CA GLN A 19 -18.42 8.63 1.72
C GLN A 19 -17.66 9.25 2.91
N GLU A 20 -18.15 10.34 3.48
CA GLU A 20 -17.52 10.99 4.63
C GLU A 20 -17.54 10.09 5.88
N LEU A 21 -18.64 9.39 6.10
CA LEU A 21 -18.78 8.44 7.20
C LEU A 21 -17.76 7.30 7.08
N ASN A 22 -17.71 6.65 5.92
CA ASN A 22 -16.82 5.51 5.68
C ASN A 22 -15.34 5.92 5.72
N THR A 23 -15.03 7.14 5.29
CA THR A 23 -13.65 7.62 5.17
C THR A 23 -13.10 8.15 6.48
N TRP A 24 -13.91 8.86 7.28
CA TRP A 24 -13.39 9.65 8.40
C TRP A 24 -13.91 9.22 9.77
N ILE A 25 -15.16 8.76 9.85
CA ILE A 25 -15.81 8.50 11.13
C ILE A 25 -15.76 7.02 11.51
N ARG A 26 -16.11 6.11 10.59
CA ARG A 26 -16.07 4.66 10.85
C ARG A 26 -14.67 4.09 11.14
N PRO A 27 -13.56 4.63 10.60
CA PRO A 27 -12.20 4.17 10.96
C PRO A 27 -11.76 4.55 12.37
N LEU A 28 -12.49 5.41 13.09
CA LEU A 28 -12.16 5.78 14.46
C LEU A 28 -12.44 4.61 15.41
N HIS A 29 -11.44 4.21 16.18
CA HIS A 29 -11.67 3.31 17.31
C HIS A 29 -12.14 4.13 18.52
N VAL A 30 -13.16 3.66 19.19
CA VAL A 30 -13.79 4.40 20.27
C VAL A 30 -13.62 3.67 21.60
N GLN A 31 -13.16 4.41 22.60
CA GLN A 31 -13.13 3.97 24.00
C GLN A 31 -14.04 4.90 24.79
N GLU A 32 -15.04 4.31 25.43
CA GLU A 32 -16.05 5.05 26.17
C GLU A 32 -15.92 4.75 27.66
N ASP A 33 -15.53 5.77 28.44
CA ASP A 33 -15.50 5.74 29.91
C ASP A 33 -16.64 6.59 30.49
N ALA A 34 -16.84 6.55 31.81
CA ALA A 34 -17.93 7.29 32.48
C ALA A 34 -17.86 8.81 32.23
N GLU A 35 -16.67 9.38 32.13
CA GLU A 35 -16.44 10.84 32.02
C GLU A 35 -15.93 11.26 30.63
N THR A 36 -15.36 10.34 29.85
CA THR A 36 -14.67 10.65 28.58
C THR A 36 -15.11 9.77 27.43
N LEU A 37 -15.20 10.36 26.24
CA LEU A 37 -15.32 9.67 24.97
C LEU A 37 -14.02 9.85 24.20
N ARG A 38 -13.18 8.82 24.15
CA ARG A 38 -11.91 8.86 23.42
C ARG A 38 -12.11 8.31 22.01
N LEU A 39 -11.76 9.13 21.03
CA LEU A 39 -11.77 8.79 19.62
C LEU A 39 -10.32 8.56 19.19
N LEU A 40 -9.97 7.34 18.82
CA LEU A 40 -8.62 6.97 18.41
C LEU A 40 -8.58 6.93 16.89
N ALA A 41 -7.92 7.89 16.28
CA ALA A 41 -7.71 7.94 14.85
C ALA A 41 -6.59 6.97 14.42
N PRO A 42 -6.69 6.30 13.27
CA PRO A 42 -5.68 5.35 12.79
C PRO A 42 -4.32 5.99 12.50
N ASN A 43 -4.28 7.28 12.23
CA ASN A 43 -3.06 8.06 12.02
C ASN A 43 -3.30 9.56 12.30
N ARG A 44 -2.20 10.33 12.34
CA ARG A 44 -2.23 11.76 12.65
C ARG A 44 -3.05 12.56 11.64
N PHE A 45 -3.02 12.17 10.38
CA PHE A 45 -3.77 12.86 9.33
C PHE A 45 -5.29 12.75 9.54
N VAL A 46 -5.81 11.52 9.78
CA VAL A 46 -7.23 11.32 10.11
C VAL A 46 -7.59 12.10 11.38
N MET A 47 -6.70 12.11 12.37
CA MET A 47 -6.91 12.89 13.60
C MET A 47 -7.05 14.38 13.30
N ASP A 48 -6.14 14.97 12.54
CA ASP A 48 -6.17 16.42 12.23
C ASP A 48 -7.40 16.77 11.40
N TRP A 49 -7.74 15.94 10.39
CA TRP A 49 -8.94 16.13 9.57
C TRP A 49 -10.25 16.05 10.38
N VAL A 50 -10.36 15.03 11.23
CA VAL A 50 -11.52 14.86 12.12
C VAL A 50 -11.61 16.01 13.12
N ARG A 51 -10.47 16.48 13.65
CA ARG A 51 -10.39 17.62 14.57
C ARG A 51 -10.97 18.89 13.94
N ASP A 52 -10.55 19.20 12.72
CA ASP A 52 -10.90 20.47 12.10
C ASP A 52 -12.35 20.49 11.58
N ARG A 53 -12.84 19.36 11.11
CA ARG A 53 -14.12 19.29 10.39
C ARG A 53 -15.28 18.67 11.17
N PHE A 54 -15.01 17.62 11.93
CA PHE A 54 -16.05 16.81 12.56
C PHE A 54 -16.06 16.86 14.08
N LEU A 55 -14.91 17.12 14.75
CA LEU A 55 -14.83 17.13 16.20
C LEU A 55 -15.77 18.16 16.87
N PRO A 56 -15.95 19.39 16.34
CA PRO A 56 -16.90 20.34 16.92
C PRO A 56 -18.33 19.79 16.89
N ARG A 57 -18.71 19.12 15.81
CA ARG A 57 -20.03 18.52 15.66
C ARG A 57 -20.22 17.29 16.54
N ILE A 58 -19.21 16.39 16.55
CA ILE A 58 -19.21 15.21 17.43
C ILE A 58 -19.29 15.63 18.90
N SER A 59 -18.52 16.63 19.31
CA SER A 59 -18.55 17.16 20.67
C SER A 59 -19.89 17.77 21.07
N LYS A 60 -20.56 18.41 20.11
CA LYS A 60 -21.92 18.93 20.33
C LYS A 60 -22.93 17.80 20.52
N LEU A 61 -22.93 16.82 19.61
CA LEU A 61 -23.79 15.64 19.69
C LEU A 61 -23.55 14.83 20.97
N ALA A 62 -22.30 14.64 21.35
CA ALA A 62 -21.97 13.92 22.58
C ALA A 62 -22.52 14.61 23.83
N ARG A 63 -22.52 15.96 23.88
CA ARG A 63 -23.11 16.72 24.99
C ARG A 63 -24.65 16.73 24.98
N GLU A 64 -25.24 16.73 23.79
CA GLU A 64 -26.72 16.69 23.65
C GLU A 64 -27.29 15.32 23.99
N LEU A 65 -26.56 14.25 23.69
CA LEU A 65 -27.00 12.87 23.89
C LEU A 65 -26.51 12.24 25.20
N ALA A 66 -25.51 12.83 25.87
CA ALA A 66 -25.04 12.35 27.16
C ALA A 66 -26.03 12.75 28.29
N GLU A 67 -26.23 11.84 29.23
CA GLU A 67 -26.98 12.14 30.48
C GLU A 67 -26.22 13.15 31.35
N ASP A 68 -24.89 13.19 31.24
CA ASP A 68 -24.01 14.12 31.95
C ASP A 68 -23.39 15.13 30.96
N ARG A 69 -23.76 16.42 31.14
CA ARG A 69 -23.35 17.54 30.28
C ARG A 69 -21.83 17.86 30.30
N ASN A 70 -21.06 17.23 31.19
CA ASN A 70 -19.65 17.51 31.40
C ASN A 70 -18.71 16.54 30.69
N ARG A 71 -19.25 15.61 29.88
CA ARG A 71 -18.43 14.58 29.20
C ARG A 71 -17.49 15.19 28.17
N GLN A 72 -16.19 14.88 28.29
CA GLN A 72 -15.16 15.39 27.38
C GLN A 72 -14.97 14.42 26.20
N VAL A 73 -14.87 14.98 25.00
CA VAL A 73 -14.50 14.22 23.79
C VAL A 73 -13.01 14.49 23.52
N LEU A 74 -12.21 13.43 23.59
CA LEU A 74 -10.78 13.46 23.31
C LEU A 74 -10.51 12.78 21.97
N LEU A 75 -9.69 13.38 21.12
CA LEU A 75 -9.28 12.83 19.85
C LEU A 75 -7.76 12.61 19.87
N GLU A 76 -7.34 11.36 19.74
CA GLU A 76 -5.95 10.94 19.83
C GLU A 76 -5.58 10.02 18.67
N VAL A 77 -4.30 9.85 18.37
CA VAL A 77 -3.84 8.81 17.42
C VAL A 77 -3.82 7.48 18.16
N GLY A 78 -4.42 6.44 17.60
CA GLY A 78 -4.60 5.14 18.23
C GLY A 78 -3.31 4.52 18.73
N ALA A 79 -3.38 4.10 20.00
CA ALA A 79 -2.48 3.26 20.77
C ALA A 79 -0.99 3.31 20.42
N ALA A 80 -0.31 4.40 20.77
CA ALA A 80 1.07 4.30 21.21
C ALA A 80 1.06 3.98 22.72
N ARG A 81 1.64 2.85 23.11
CA ARG A 81 1.99 2.57 24.51
C ARG A 81 2.70 3.80 25.08
N GLU A 82 2.30 4.19 26.26
CA GLU A 82 2.97 5.24 27.06
C GLU A 82 4.50 5.06 26.99
N VAL A 83 5.15 6.02 26.35
CA VAL A 83 6.59 6.24 26.51
C VAL A 83 6.72 7.43 27.48
N GLN A 84 7.28 7.17 28.64
CA GLN A 84 7.65 8.19 29.61
C GLN A 84 8.53 9.27 28.96
N PRO A 85 8.42 10.55 29.35
CA PRO A 85 9.19 11.62 28.75
C PRO A 85 10.68 11.47 29.10
N VAL A 86 11.49 11.24 28.07
CA VAL A 86 12.94 11.42 28.17
C VAL A 86 13.24 12.90 27.91
N GLU A 87 13.84 13.54 28.90
CA GLU A 87 14.28 14.90 28.85
C GLU A 87 15.14 15.21 27.63
N THR A 88 14.80 16.29 26.97
CA THR A 88 15.52 16.85 25.84
C THR A 88 16.83 17.45 26.31
N VAL A 89 17.93 16.76 26.12
CA VAL A 89 19.25 17.38 26.19
C VAL A 89 19.60 17.91 24.81
N LEU A 90 19.52 19.20 24.64
CA LEU A 90 20.09 19.94 23.52
C LEU A 90 21.63 19.82 23.62
N ALA A 91 22.22 19.04 22.75
CA ALA A 91 23.65 19.13 22.45
C ALA A 91 23.82 19.58 21.00
N ALA A 92 24.23 20.83 20.87
CA ALA A 92 24.75 21.39 19.64
C ALA A 92 26.06 20.69 19.27
N GLY A 93 26.30 20.52 17.99
CA GLY A 93 27.58 20.09 17.45
C GLY A 93 27.45 19.13 16.30
N GLY A 94 27.40 19.69 15.09
CA GLY A 94 27.40 18.90 13.84
C GLY A 94 28.69 18.10 13.72
N THR A 95 28.55 16.87 13.34
CA THR A 95 29.46 16.18 12.45
C THR A 95 28.60 15.32 11.56
N GLY A 96 28.54 15.67 10.29
CA GLY A 96 27.88 14.85 9.27
C GLY A 96 28.44 13.43 9.36
N LEU A 97 27.61 12.51 9.80
CA LEU A 97 27.89 11.09 9.71
C LEU A 97 27.91 10.76 8.22
N ILE A 98 29.12 10.73 7.67
CA ILE A 98 29.39 10.20 6.34
C ILE A 98 28.83 8.79 6.32
N ALA A 99 27.78 8.57 5.52
CA ALA A 99 27.28 7.23 5.23
C ALA A 99 28.48 6.37 4.83
N THR A 100 28.66 5.25 5.52
CA THR A 100 29.75 4.31 5.22
C THR A 100 29.74 4.02 3.72
N PRO A 101 30.84 4.22 2.97
CA PRO A 101 30.84 4.00 1.54
C PRO A 101 30.49 2.53 1.29
N GLY A 102 29.29 2.23 0.80
CA GLY A 102 28.89 0.89 0.40
C GLY A 102 27.51 0.38 0.86
N SER A 103 26.78 1.03 1.79
CA SER A 103 25.50 0.48 2.23
C SER A 103 24.37 0.54 1.19
N GLY A 104 24.42 1.47 0.25
CA GLY A 104 23.37 1.66 -0.77
C GLY A 104 22.03 2.15 -0.20
N LEU A 105 21.96 2.46 1.09
CA LEU A 105 20.75 2.91 1.76
C LEU A 105 20.46 4.39 1.48
N SER A 106 19.20 4.70 1.15
CA SER A 106 18.72 6.07 0.98
C SER A 106 18.27 6.67 2.31
N THR A 107 18.74 7.85 2.63
CA THR A 107 18.32 8.59 3.83
C THR A 107 16.86 9.03 3.81
N ALA A 108 16.22 9.02 2.63
CA ALA A 108 14.81 9.35 2.47
C ALA A 108 13.86 8.24 2.92
N TYR A 109 14.34 7.00 3.03
CA TYR A 109 13.52 5.83 3.36
C TYR A 109 13.72 5.46 4.82
N THR A 110 12.87 6.01 5.68
CA THR A 110 12.88 5.76 7.13
C THR A 110 11.51 5.35 7.61
N PHE A 111 11.40 4.80 8.82
CA PHE A 111 10.12 4.48 9.43
C PHE A 111 9.27 5.72 9.72
N GLU A 112 9.91 6.87 9.91
CA GLU A 112 9.23 8.15 10.15
C GLU A 112 8.56 8.69 8.88
N THR A 113 9.13 8.40 7.70
CA THR A 113 8.56 8.79 6.40
C THR A 113 7.63 7.74 5.81
N PHE A 114 7.59 6.54 6.40
CA PHE A 114 6.68 5.47 5.99
C PHE A 114 5.30 5.67 6.59
N VAL A 115 4.27 5.74 5.76
CA VAL A 115 2.89 5.95 6.21
C VAL A 115 2.25 4.60 6.53
N GLU A 116 1.84 4.44 7.79
CA GLU A 116 1.11 3.26 8.25
C GLU A 116 -0.35 3.30 7.81
N GLY A 117 -0.87 2.16 7.38
CA GLY A 117 -2.27 1.93 7.05
C GLY A 117 -2.63 0.46 7.24
N LYS A 118 -3.92 0.11 7.16
CA LYS A 118 -4.37 -1.28 7.36
C LYS A 118 -3.69 -2.26 6.40
N SER A 119 -3.42 -1.82 5.17
CA SER A 119 -2.82 -2.62 4.11
C SER A 119 -1.34 -2.98 4.34
N ASN A 120 -0.64 -2.29 5.26
CA ASN A 120 0.79 -2.48 5.51
C ASN A 120 1.16 -2.62 7.00
N GLN A 121 0.20 -2.51 7.90
CA GLN A 121 0.41 -2.52 9.36
C GLN A 121 1.19 -3.76 9.83
N PHE A 122 0.83 -4.94 9.34
CA PHE A 122 1.51 -6.18 9.71
C PHE A 122 2.97 -6.21 9.21
N ALA A 123 3.19 -5.77 7.97
CA ALA A 123 4.54 -5.69 7.39
C ALA A 123 5.40 -4.66 8.15
N LEU A 124 4.82 -3.52 8.52
CA LEU A 124 5.50 -2.49 9.32
C LEU A 124 5.89 -3.01 10.71
N ALA A 125 4.98 -3.69 11.40
CA ALA A 125 5.25 -4.27 12.72
C ALA A 125 6.38 -5.32 12.66
N ALA A 126 6.35 -6.21 11.67
CA ALA A 126 7.39 -7.21 11.43
C ALA A 126 8.75 -6.54 11.12
N ALA A 127 8.76 -5.53 10.26
CA ALA A 127 9.96 -4.79 9.90
C ALA A 127 10.60 -4.07 11.11
N ARG A 128 9.80 -3.47 11.98
CA ARG A 128 10.28 -2.85 13.24
C ARG A 128 10.92 -3.89 14.16
N GLN A 129 10.27 -5.04 14.35
CA GLN A 129 10.82 -6.13 15.17
C GLN A 129 12.17 -6.65 14.63
N VAL A 130 12.29 -6.78 13.32
CA VAL A 130 13.55 -7.17 12.67
C VAL A 130 14.62 -6.11 12.87
N ALA A 131 14.29 -4.83 12.70
CA ALA A 131 15.24 -3.74 12.91
C ALA A 131 15.73 -3.61 14.36
N GLU A 132 14.88 -4.00 15.32
CA GLU A 132 15.22 -4.01 16.74
C GLU A 132 16.08 -5.21 17.12
N ASN A 133 15.82 -6.36 16.56
CA ASN A 133 16.48 -7.64 16.90
C ASN A 133 16.97 -8.37 15.64
N PRO A 134 17.92 -7.75 14.87
CA PRO A 134 18.38 -8.33 13.61
C PRO A 134 19.04 -9.68 13.83
N GLY A 135 18.70 -10.63 12.94
CA GLY A 135 19.16 -12.03 12.96
C GLY A 135 18.43 -12.94 13.96
N ARG A 136 17.64 -12.37 14.89
CA ARG A 136 16.97 -13.13 15.96
C ARG A 136 15.46 -13.15 15.86
N ALA A 137 14.82 -12.09 15.34
CA ALA A 137 13.37 -12.01 15.29
C ALA A 137 12.82 -12.89 14.17
N TYR A 138 12.83 -12.38 12.96
CA TYR A 138 12.31 -13.05 11.75
C TYR A 138 13.42 -13.06 10.70
N ASN A 139 14.00 -14.23 10.43
CA ASN A 139 15.10 -14.35 9.49
C ASN A 139 14.93 -15.57 8.57
N PRO A 140 14.70 -15.40 7.26
CA PRO A 140 14.58 -14.13 6.58
C PRO A 140 13.25 -13.39 6.86
N LEU A 141 13.21 -12.06 6.64
CA LEU A 141 11.99 -11.31 6.45
C LEU A 141 11.72 -11.18 4.95
N PHE A 142 10.59 -11.70 4.51
CA PHE A 142 10.19 -11.68 3.11
C PHE A 142 8.96 -10.77 2.94
N ILE A 143 9.14 -9.66 2.21
CA ILE A 143 8.09 -8.66 1.97
C ILE A 143 7.62 -8.79 0.52
N TYR A 144 6.33 -9.06 0.31
CA TYR A 144 5.80 -9.19 -1.04
C TYR A 144 4.56 -8.31 -1.26
N GLY A 145 4.25 -8.06 -2.52
CA GLY A 145 3.09 -7.27 -2.92
C GLY A 145 3.31 -6.57 -4.25
N GLY A 146 2.29 -6.01 -4.83
CA GLY A 146 2.32 -5.36 -6.14
C GLY A 146 3.41 -4.31 -6.30
N VAL A 147 3.64 -3.89 -7.55
CA VAL A 147 4.63 -2.86 -7.87
C VAL A 147 4.24 -1.52 -7.24
N GLY A 148 5.24 -0.78 -6.70
CA GLY A 148 5.02 0.57 -6.18
C GLY A 148 4.24 0.67 -4.88
N LEU A 149 4.16 -0.39 -4.07
CA LEU A 149 3.43 -0.39 -2.78
C LEU A 149 4.30 -0.02 -1.56
N GLY A 150 5.58 0.32 -1.76
CA GLY A 150 6.47 0.74 -0.66
C GLY A 150 7.35 -0.36 -0.08
N LYS A 151 7.48 -1.54 -0.72
CA LYS A 151 8.36 -2.64 -0.28
C LYS A 151 9.80 -2.19 -0.06
N THR A 152 10.38 -1.54 -1.06
CA THR A 152 11.74 -0.98 -1.01
C THR A 152 11.90 0.03 0.11
N HIS A 153 10.90 0.92 0.32
CA HIS A 153 10.89 1.89 1.41
C HIS A 153 10.96 1.17 2.76
N LEU A 154 10.06 0.22 3.00
CA LEU A 154 10.01 -0.51 4.27
C LEU A 154 11.29 -1.29 4.52
N MET A 155 11.82 -1.99 3.52
CA MET A 155 13.07 -2.73 3.62
C MET A 155 14.24 -1.80 3.96
N GLN A 156 14.38 -0.68 3.27
CA GLN A 156 15.45 0.28 3.54
C GLN A 156 15.29 0.96 4.90
N SER A 157 14.06 1.18 5.37
CA SER A 157 13.80 1.69 6.72
C SER A 157 14.37 0.76 7.81
N VAL A 158 14.28 -0.56 7.59
CA VAL A 158 14.94 -1.54 8.49
C VAL A 158 16.45 -1.33 8.47
N GLY A 159 17.06 -1.26 7.30
CA GLY A 159 18.49 -1.03 7.15
C GLY A 159 18.95 0.27 7.84
N GLN A 160 18.22 1.37 7.65
CA GLN A 160 18.51 2.65 8.29
C GLN A 160 18.45 2.57 9.83
N LEU A 161 17.44 1.89 10.39
CA LEU A 161 17.32 1.76 11.84
C LEU A 161 18.41 0.85 12.41
N ILE A 162 18.77 -0.25 11.74
CA ILE A 162 19.91 -1.09 12.15
C ILE A 162 21.21 -0.26 12.13
N GLN A 163 21.47 0.50 11.06
CA GLN A 163 22.65 1.35 10.94
C GLN A 163 22.70 2.44 12.03
N LYS A 164 21.54 3.06 12.33
CA LYS A 164 21.43 4.07 13.39
C LYS A 164 21.75 3.49 14.78
N ARG A 165 21.28 2.27 15.06
CA ARG A 165 21.51 1.57 16.36
C ARG A 165 22.89 0.94 16.46
N ARG A 166 23.45 0.50 15.33
CA ARG A 166 24.76 -0.17 15.23
C ARG A 166 25.57 0.47 14.11
N PRO A 167 26.25 1.62 14.35
CA PRO A 167 26.97 2.35 13.30
C PRO A 167 28.08 1.54 12.61
N GLN A 168 28.60 0.51 13.28
CA GLN A 168 29.64 -0.38 12.75
C GLN A 168 29.07 -1.58 11.97
N ALA A 169 27.74 -1.75 11.92
CA ALA A 169 27.12 -2.86 11.20
C ALA A 169 27.36 -2.72 9.70
N ARG A 170 27.81 -3.81 9.09
CA ARG A 170 28.01 -3.91 7.63
C ARG A 170 26.69 -4.31 6.98
N ILE A 171 26.01 -3.33 6.41
CA ILE A 171 24.71 -3.52 5.76
C ILE A 171 24.89 -3.29 4.28
N ALA A 172 24.31 -4.18 3.45
CA ALA A 172 24.24 -3.98 2.02
C ALA A 172 22.78 -4.01 1.55
N TYR A 173 22.37 -2.96 0.86
CA TYR A 173 21.16 -2.93 0.03
C TYR A 173 21.54 -3.12 -1.43
N VAL A 174 20.96 -4.13 -2.06
CA VAL A 174 21.30 -4.52 -3.42
C VAL A 174 20.03 -4.93 -4.18
N HIS A 175 19.85 -4.42 -5.39
CA HIS A 175 18.88 -5.03 -6.31
C HIS A 175 19.40 -6.39 -6.79
N SER A 176 18.54 -7.36 -6.92
CA SER A 176 18.92 -8.71 -7.35
C SER A 176 19.63 -8.73 -8.71
N GLU A 177 19.26 -7.83 -9.61
CA GLU A 177 19.94 -7.66 -10.89
C GLU A 177 21.43 -7.24 -10.71
N ARG A 178 21.68 -6.31 -9.78
CA ARG A 178 23.06 -5.89 -9.47
C ARG A 178 23.84 -7.03 -8.84
N PHE A 179 23.25 -7.79 -7.93
CA PHE A 179 23.88 -8.98 -7.35
C PHE A 179 24.33 -9.96 -8.44
N VAL A 180 23.45 -10.25 -9.42
CA VAL A 180 23.79 -11.09 -10.57
C VAL A 180 24.93 -10.52 -11.39
N ASN A 181 24.89 -9.24 -11.70
CA ASN A 181 25.93 -8.58 -12.50
C ASN A 181 27.27 -8.58 -11.78
N ASP A 182 27.30 -8.30 -10.47
CA ASP A 182 28.52 -8.33 -9.66
C ASP A 182 29.11 -9.74 -9.58
N MET A 183 28.26 -10.77 -9.46
CA MET A 183 28.66 -12.17 -9.49
C MET A 183 29.24 -12.57 -10.84
N VAL A 184 28.59 -12.21 -11.94
CA VAL A 184 29.10 -12.53 -13.30
C VAL A 184 30.45 -11.88 -13.53
N ARG A 185 30.64 -10.62 -13.13
CA ARG A 185 31.94 -9.93 -13.19
C ARG A 185 33.00 -10.65 -12.36
N ALA A 186 32.67 -11.06 -11.13
CA ALA A 186 33.57 -11.78 -10.25
C ALA A 186 34.00 -13.13 -10.85
N LEU A 187 33.10 -13.83 -11.54
CA LEU A 187 33.44 -15.06 -12.29
C LEU A 187 34.37 -14.79 -13.48
N GLN A 188 34.11 -13.74 -14.26
CA GLN A 188 34.94 -13.36 -15.41
C GLN A 188 36.37 -12.95 -15.01
N HIS A 189 36.49 -12.32 -13.83
CA HIS A 189 37.80 -11.85 -13.33
C HIS A 189 38.48 -12.80 -12.33
N ASN A 190 37.95 -14.02 -12.14
CA ASN A 190 38.44 -14.99 -11.13
C ASN A 190 38.46 -14.47 -9.68
N THR A 191 37.58 -13.50 -9.35
CA THR A 191 37.47 -12.91 -8.00
C THR A 191 36.26 -13.40 -7.23
N ILE A 192 35.69 -14.55 -7.59
CA ILE A 192 34.48 -15.11 -6.98
C ILE A 192 34.61 -15.33 -5.46
N ASN A 193 35.81 -15.65 -4.98
CA ASN A 193 36.05 -15.83 -3.54
C ASN A 193 35.98 -14.50 -2.77
N GLU A 194 36.37 -13.39 -3.37
CA GLU A 194 36.25 -12.05 -2.79
C GLU A 194 34.80 -11.63 -2.75
N PHE A 195 34.04 -11.87 -3.83
CA PHE A 195 32.60 -11.68 -3.89
C PHE A 195 31.90 -12.46 -2.75
N LYS A 196 32.17 -13.75 -2.60
CA LYS A 196 31.63 -14.59 -1.53
C LYS A 196 31.94 -14.03 -0.16
N ARG A 197 33.21 -13.66 0.06
CA ARG A 197 33.66 -13.08 1.33
C ARG A 197 32.93 -11.77 1.64
N GLN A 198 32.79 -10.89 0.66
CA GLN A 198 32.12 -9.60 0.81
C GLN A 198 30.68 -9.76 1.29
N TYR A 199 29.88 -10.60 0.63
CA TYR A 199 28.48 -10.79 0.99
C TYR A 199 28.29 -11.62 2.28
N ARG A 200 29.11 -12.64 2.50
CA ARG A 200 28.99 -13.52 3.70
C ARG A 200 29.45 -12.87 5.00
N THR A 201 30.16 -11.75 4.93
CA THR A 201 30.61 -11.02 6.12
C THR A 201 29.70 -9.85 6.50
N LEU A 202 28.56 -9.69 5.85
CA LEU A 202 27.58 -8.67 6.18
C LEU A 202 26.84 -9.03 7.48
N ASP A 203 26.44 -8.01 8.24
CA ASP A 203 25.56 -8.15 9.38
C ASP A 203 24.08 -8.14 8.97
N ALA A 204 23.77 -7.45 7.84
CA ALA A 204 22.45 -7.49 7.21
C ALA A 204 22.57 -7.39 5.68
N LEU A 205 21.81 -8.24 4.98
CA LEU A 205 21.69 -8.24 3.53
C LEU A 205 20.23 -7.96 3.13
N LEU A 206 20.04 -6.88 2.38
CA LEU A 206 18.75 -6.43 1.87
C LEU A 206 18.75 -6.61 0.36
N ILE A 207 17.96 -7.55 -0.16
CA ILE A 207 17.87 -7.81 -1.62
C ILE A 207 16.47 -7.47 -2.10
N ASP A 208 16.45 -6.51 -3.03
CA ASP A 208 15.22 -6.01 -3.64
C ASP A 208 14.92 -6.76 -4.95
N ASP A 209 13.62 -7.01 -5.15
CA ASP A 209 13.07 -7.55 -6.40
C ASP A 209 13.67 -8.90 -6.82
N ILE A 210 13.56 -9.91 -5.95
CA ILE A 210 14.14 -11.26 -6.19
C ILE A 210 13.60 -11.97 -7.43
N GLN A 211 12.49 -11.53 -8.02
CA GLN A 211 11.97 -12.08 -9.27
C GLN A 211 12.96 -11.96 -10.44
N PHE A 212 13.94 -11.07 -10.38
CA PHE A 212 14.99 -10.97 -11.38
C PHE A 212 16.02 -12.11 -11.35
N PHE A 213 15.98 -13.01 -10.36
CA PHE A 213 16.74 -14.26 -10.39
C PHE A 213 16.14 -15.31 -11.34
N VAL A 214 14.87 -15.17 -11.73
CA VAL A 214 14.17 -16.12 -12.60
C VAL A 214 14.95 -16.36 -13.90
N GLY A 215 15.13 -17.64 -14.27
CA GLY A 215 15.86 -18.05 -15.47
C GLY A 215 17.39 -17.94 -15.38
N LYS A 216 17.96 -17.63 -14.21
CA LYS A 216 19.41 -17.46 -14.00
C LYS A 216 19.93 -18.51 -13.01
N GLU A 217 19.93 -19.78 -13.40
CA GLU A 217 20.24 -20.93 -12.53
C GLU A 217 21.53 -20.78 -11.72
N ARG A 218 22.65 -20.44 -12.37
CA ARG A 218 23.94 -20.25 -11.66
C ARG A 218 23.87 -19.14 -10.61
N SER A 219 23.09 -18.09 -10.87
CA SER A 219 22.92 -16.99 -9.92
C SER A 219 22.03 -17.38 -8.76
N GLN A 220 21.03 -18.19 -9.01
CA GLN A 220 20.18 -18.76 -7.95
C GLN A 220 20.99 -19.70 -7.05
N GLU A 221 21.84 -20.53 -7.63
CA GLU A 221 22.71 -21.44 -6.88
C GLU A 221 23.68 -20.68 -5.95
N GLU A 222 24.40 -19.69 -6.49
CA GLU A 222 25.33 -18.91 -5.68
C GLU A 222 24.63 -18.06 -4.63
N PHE A 223 23.47 -17.50 -4.99
CA PHE A 223 22.63 -16.80 -4.03
C PHE A 223 22.17 -17.74 -2.90
N PHE A 224 21.76 -18.96 -3.21
CA PHE A 224 21.37 -19.95 -2.23
C PHE A 224 22.48 -20.24 -1.22
N HIS A 225 23.72 -20.40 -1.68
CA HIS A 225 24.87 -20.64 -0.80
C HIS A 225 25.19 -19.41 0.07
N THR A 226 25.12 -18.20 -0.49
CA THR A 226 25.34 -16.97 0.27
C THR A 226 24.25 -16.74 1.32
N PHE A 227 23.00 -16.96 0.92
CA PHE A 227 21.83 -16.86 1.77
C PHE A 227 21.89 -17.83 2.96
N ASN A 228 22.23 -19.13 2.72
CA ASN A 228 22.37 -20.10 3.80
C ASN A 228 23.51 -19.72 4.76
N ALA A 229 24.66 -19.30 4.25
CA ALA A 229 25.77 -18.88 5.09
C ALA A 229 25.39 -17.71 6.03
N LEU A 230 24.61 -16.75 5.53
CA LEU A 230 24.10 -15.63 6.33
C LEU A 230 23.12 -16.12 7.42
N LEU A 231 22.18 -16.99 7.07
CA LEU A 231 21.23 -17.53 8.04
C LEU A 231 21.91 -18.36 9.14
N GLU A 232 22.86 -19.21 8.77
CA GLU A 232 23.66 -20.01 9.72
C GLU A 232 24.47 -19.12 10.67
N GLY A 233 24.99 -18.01 10.15
CA GLY A 233 25.70 -17.01 10.95
C GLY A 233 24.78 -16.06 11.71
N GLN A 234 23.46 -16.24 11.68
CA GLN A 234 22.48 -15.35 12.30
C GLN A 234 22.53 -13.89 11.81
N GLN A 235 23.06 -13.65 10.59
CA GLN A 235 22.97 -12.36 9.94
C GLN A 235 21.57 -12.16 9.36
N GLN A 236 21.08 -10.92 9.43
CA GLN A 236 19.73 -10.61 8.96
C GLN A 236 19.65 -10.62 7.42
N VAL A 237 18.67 -11.33 6.89
CA VAL A 237 18.32 -11.24 5.46
C VAL A 237 16.90 -10.70 5.32
N ILE A 238 16.75 -9.72 4.41
CA ILE A 238 15.47 -9.14 4.04
C ILE A 238 15.33 -9.21 2.51
N LEU A 239 14.20 -9.70 2.07
CA LEU A 239 13.94 -9.92 0.64
C LEU A 239 12.63 -9.25 0.25
N THR A 240 12.57 -8.71 -0.98
CA THR A 240 11.30 -8.26 -1.54
C THR A 240 10.97 -8.98 -2.84
N CYS A 241 9.67 -9.10 -3.14
CA CYS A 241 9.15 -9.67 -4.37
C CYS A 241 7.85 -8.98 -4.80
N ASP A 242 7.50 -9.06 -6.08
CA ASP A 242 6.23 -8.55 -6.60
C ASP A 242 5.03 -9.46 -6.26
N ARG A 243 5.28 -10.72 -5.88
CA ARG A 243 4.27 -11.75 -5.58
C ARG A 243 4.75 -12.72 -4.50
N TYR A 244 3.85 -13.59 -4.05
CA TYR A 244 4.17 -14.61 -3.05
C TYR A 244 5.27 -15.55 -3.55
N PRO A 245 6.24 -15.98 -2.70
CA PRO A 245 7.41 -16.76 -3.15
C PRO A 245 7.07 -18.04 -3.94
N LYS A 246 6.02 -18.75 -3.54
CA LYS A 246 5.62 -20.00 -4.22
C LYS A 246 5.03 -19.76 -5.62
N GLU A 247 4.53 -18.56 -5.89
CA GLU A 247 3.93 -18.17 -7.17
C GLU A 247 4.97 -17.67 -8.19
N VAL A 248 6.24 -17.55 -7.78
CA VAL A 248 7.31 -17.13 -8.68
C VAL A 248 7.74 -18.32 -9.51
N GLU A 249 7.24 -18.39 -10.75
CA GLU A 249 7.66 -19.41 -11.71
C GLU A 249 9.12 -19.23 -12.10
N GLY A 250 9.86 -20.34 -12.27
CA GLY A 250 11.28 -20.33 -12.65
C GLY A 250 12.25 -20.00 -11.51
N LEU A 251 11.78 -19.87 -10.28
CA LEU A 251 12.62 -19.85 -9.09
C LEU A 251 12.77 -21.27 -8.55
N GLU A 252 13.99 -21.66 -8.15
CA GLU A 252 14.27 -22.99 -7.64
C GLU A 252 13.50 -23.31 -6.35
N GLU A 253 12.96 -24.52 -6.24
CA GLU A 253 12.14 -24.95 -5.11
C GLU A 253 12.88 -24.88 -3.77
N ARG A 254 14.21 -25.11 -3.77
CA ARG A 254 15.04 -24.97 -2.57
C ARG A 254 15.08 -23.52 -2.05
N LEU A 255 15.11 -22.52 -2.95
CA LEU A 255 15.02 -21.10 -2.57
C LEU A 255 13.62 -20.76 -2.04
N LYS A 256 12.56 -21.19 -2.75
CA LYS A 256 11.17 -20.98 -2.30
C LYS A 256 10.92 -21.54 -0.90
N SER A 257 11.43 -22.73 -0.63
CA SER A 257 11.33 -23.37 0.68
C SER A 257 12.05 -22.55 1.77
N ARG A 258 13.25 -22.06 1.48
CA ARG A 258 14.03 -21.27 2.43
C ARG A 258 13.45 -19.88 2.68
N PHE A 259 12.85 -19.23 1.68
CA PHE A 259 12.17 -17.95 1.86
C PHE A 259 10.96 -18.06 2.79
N GLY A 260 10.29 -19.21 2.77
CA GLY A 260 9.17 -19.50 3.68
C GLY A 260 9.57 -19.88 5.12
N TRP A 261 10.86 -20.07 5.41
CA TRP A 261 11.32 -20.46 6.75
C TRP A 261 11.13 -19.36 7.79
N GLY A 262 11.41 -18.10 7.39
CA GLY A 262 11.23 -16.93 8.26
C GLY A 262 9.79 -16.42 8.27
N LEU A 263 9.63 -15.10 8.20
CA LEU A 263 8.31 -14.46 8.14
C LEU A 263 8.08 -13.87 6.75
N THR A 264 6.99 -14.28 6.13
CA THR A 264 6.52 -13.74 4.85
C THR A 264 5.34 -12.81 5.11
N VAL A 265 5.45 -11.55 4.69
CA VAL A 265 4.45 -10.50 4.96
C VAL A 265 3.99 -9.82 3.67
N PRO A 266 2.67 -9.66 3.48
CA PRO A 266 2.11 -8.92 2.35
C PRO A 266 2.15 -7.41 2.58
N ILE A 267 2.27 -6.65 1.50
CA ILE A 267 1.86 -5.26 1.42
C ILE A 267 0.76 -5.17 0.35
N GLU A 268 -0.42 -4.80 0.78
CA GLU A 268 -1.58 -4.64 -0.10
C GLU A 268 -1.72 -3.20 -0.60
N PRO A 269 -2.48 -2.95 -1.69
CA PRO A 269 -2.80 -1.60 -2.13
C PRO A 269 -3.44 -0.78 -1.01
N PRO A 270 -2.97 0.47 -0.79
CA PRO A 270 -3.47 1.30 0.28
C PRO A 270 -4.91 1.77 0.01
N GLU A 271 -5.70 1.87 1.09
CA GLU A 271 -7.02 2.49 1.08
C GLU A 271 -6.92 3.99 0.77
N LEU A 272 -8.04 4.64 0.44
CA LEU A 272 -8.07 6.06 0.05
C LEU A 272 -7.42 6.95 1.11
N GLU A 273 -7.73 6.74 2.38
CA GLU A 273 -7.19 7.50 3.50
C GLU A 273 -5.67 7.41 3.59
N THR A 274 -5.17 6.20 3.44
CA THR A 274 -3.72 5.94 3.43
C THR A 274 -3.05 6.59 2.22
N ARG A 275 -3.69 6.57 1.03
CA ARG A 275 -3.18 7.28 -0.16
C ARG A 275 -3.09 8.78 0.04
N VAL A 276 -4.12 9.39 0.65
CA VAL A 276 -4.12 10.82 0.98
C VAL A 276 -3.00 11.14 1.97
N ALA A 277 -2.86 10.32 3.02
CA ALA A 277 -1.79 10.49 4.01
C ALA A 277 -0.39 10.38 3.39
N ILE A 278 -0.20 9.45 2.44
CA ILE A 278 1.05 9.30 1.68
C ILE A 278 1.35 10.57 0.87
N LEU A 279 0.36 11.11 0.14
CA LEU A 279 0.54 12.36 -0.63
C LEU A 279 0.91 13.53 0.28
N MET A 280 0.23 13.68 1.40
CA MET A 280 0.52 14.75 2.36
C MET A 280 1.91 14.60 2.95
N GLN A 281 2.31 13.39 3.36
CA GLN A 281 3.65 13.12 3.88
C GLN A 281 4.75 13.41 2.85
N LYS A 282 4.52 13.03 1.57
CA LYS A 282 5.44 13.32 0.48
C LYS A 282 5.55 14.80 0.20
N ALA A 283 4.44 15.54 0.21
CA ALA A 283 4.43 16.98 0.05
C ALA A 283 5.25 17.68 1.17
N VAL A 284 5.09 17.23 2.42
CA VAL A 284 5.91 17.73 3.55
C VAL A 284 7.40 17.45 3.33
N CYS A 285 7.77 16.24 2.89
CA CYS A 285 9.16 15.90 2.60
C CYS A 285 9.76 16.74 1.46
N GLU A 286 8.95 17.18 0.50
CA GLU A 286 9.35 18.03 -0.63
C GLU A 286 9.18 19.54 -0.33
N ASN A 287 8.79 19.92 0.91
CA ASN A 287 8.48 21.31 1.33
C ASN A 287 7.40 21.97 0.44
N VAL A 288 6.40 21.21 0.04
CA VAL A 288 5.27 21.68 -0.77
C VAL A 288 4.03 21.84 0.09
N ILE A 289 3.35 22.97 -0.03
CA ILE A 289 2.05 23.20 0.60
C ILE A 289 0.99 22.58 -0.32
N LEU A 290 0.52 21.39 0.02
CA LEU A 290 -0.53 20.67 -0.72
C LEU A 290 -1.87 20.83 0.02
N PRO A 291 -2.89 21.48 -0.58
CA PRO A 291 -4.21 21.55 0.02
C PRO A 291 -4.81 20.14 0.16
N SER A 292 -5.51 19.90 1.26
CA SER A 292 -6.08 18.57 1.55
C SER A 292 -7.10 18.13 0.51
N GLU A 293 -7.88 19.05 -0.04
CA GLU A 293 -8.83 18.77 -1.12
C GLU A 293 -8.14 18.29 -2.41
N VAL A 294 -6.95 18.85 -2.70
CA VAL A 294 -6.11 18.42 -3.84
C VAL A 294 -5.55 17.04 -3.59
N ALA A 295 -5.02 16.79 -2.38
CA ALA A 295 -4.53 15.46 -2.00
C ALA A 295 -5.64 14.40 -2.10
N PHE A 296 -6.85 14.72 -1.63
CA PHE A 296 -8.01 13.85 -1.74
C PHE A 296 -8.39 13.58 -3.20
N PHE A 297 -8.45 14.63 -4.02
CA PHE A 297 -8.75 14.51 -5.44
C PHE A 297 -7.76 13.59 -6.16
N ILE A 298 -6.45 13.80 -5.95
CA ILE A 298 -5.41 12.96 -6.56
C ILE A 298 -5.55 11.51 -6.08
N ALA A 299 -5.69 11.29 -4.78
CA ALA A 299 -5.81 9.96 -4.19
C ALA A 299 -7.06 9.21 -4.65
N GLN A 300 -8.16 9.92 -4.88
CA GLN A 300 -9.41 9.32 -5.38
C GLN A 300 -9.28 8.89 -6.84
N ARG A 301 -8.63 9.70 -7.67
CA ARG A 301 -8.49 9.46 -9.11
C ARG A 301 -7.39 8.45 -9.44
N ILE A 302 -6.30 8.45 -8.67
CA ILE A 302 -5.15 7.56 -8.88
C ILE A 302 -5.15 6.50 -7.78
N SER A 303 -5.63 5.31 -8.11
CA SER A 303 -5.78 4.19 -7.17
C SER A 303 -4.82 3.03 -7.42
N SER A 304 -4.05 3.07 -8.50
CA SER A 304 -3.22 1.96 -8.98
C SER A 304 -2.04 1.63 -8.05
N ASN A 305 -1.17 2.59 -7.79
CA ASN A 305 0.02 2.40 -6.95
C ASN A 305 0.59 3.74 -6.44
N ILE A 306 1.47 3.65 -5.43
CA ILE A 306 2.07 4.84 -4.80
C ILE A 306 3.03 5.58 -5.76
N ARG A 307 3.71 4.88 -6.67
CA ARG A 307 4.59 5.54 -7.66
C ARG A 307 3.83 6.48 -8.58
N GLU A 308 2.62 6.11 -8.98
CA GLU A 308 1.76 6.98 -9.78
C GLU A 308 1.24 8.18 -8.98
N LEU A 309 0.89 7.96 -7.70
CA LEU A 309 0.55 9.06 -6.78
C LEU A 309 1.70 10.07 -6.65
N GLU A 310 2.92 9.58 -6.43
CA GLU A 310 4.13 10.42 -6.39
C GLU A 310 4.39 11.12 -7.72
N GLY A 311 4.18 10.44 -8.84
CA GLY A 311 4.29 11.01 -10.18
C GLY A 311 3.31 12.16 -10.41
N ALA A 312 2.07 12.00 -9.96
CA ALA A 312 1.06 13.06 -10.04
C ALA A 312 1.40 14.25 -9.14
N LEU A 313 1.84 13.99 -7.90
CA LEU A 313 2.29 15.05 -7.00
C LEU A 313 3.45 15.85 -7.60
N ARG A 314 4.48 15.18 -8.11
CA ARG A 314 5.63 15.84 -8.77
C ARG A 314 5.19 16.69 -9.96
N ARG A 315 4.24 16.20 -10.76
CA ARG A 315 3.72 16.97 -11.90
C ARG A 315 2.98 18.23 -11.44
N VAL A 316 2.14 18.13 -10.42
CA VAL A 316 1.43 19.28 -9.83
C VAL A 316 2.42 20.29 -9.26
N THR A 317 3.40 19.81 -8.49
CA THR A 317 4.45 20.65 -7.89
C THR A 317 5.29 21.37 -8.97
N ALA A 318 5.70 20.64 -10.01
CA ALA A 318 6.49 21.21 -11.10
C ALA A 318 5.69 22.29 -11.86
N ASN A 319 4.41 22.04 -12.18
CA ASN A 319 3.58 23.04 -12.84
C ASN A 319 3.37 24.29 -11.96
N ALA A 320 3.11 24.12 -10.66
CA ALA A 320 2.98 25.23 -9.73
C ALA A 320 4.25 26.11 -9.69
N GLN A 321 5.43 25.46 -9.64
CA GLN A 321 6.73 26.15 -9.65
C GLN A 321 7.00 26.88 -10.99
N PHE A 322 6.72 26.24 -12.13
CA PHE A 322 6.96 26.84 -13.45
C PHE A 322 5.99 27.97 -13.79
N THR A 323 4.72 27.87 -13.38
CA THR A 323 3.70 28.87 -13.69
C THR A 323 3.61 29.96 -12.63
N GLY A 324 4.15 29.75 -11.44
CA GLY A 324 3.98 30.64 -10.28
C GLY A 324 2.56 30.61 -9.71
N GLN A 325 1.72 29.69 -10.14
CA GLN A 325 0.33 29.56 -9.69
C GLN A 325 0.22 28.74 -8.42
N ALA A 326 -0.74 29.08 -7.58
CA ALA A 326 -1.04 28.28 -6.40
C ALA A 326 -1.61 26.90 -6.78
N ILE A 327 -1.31 25.90 -5.95
CA ILE A 327 -1.90 24.56 -6.08
C ILE A 327 -3.36 24.64 -5.58
N THR A 328 -4.32 24.61 -6.51
CA THR A 328 -5.76 24.57 -6.25
C THR A 328 -6.37 23.35 -6.90
N LEU A 329 -7.61 23.02 -6.55
CA LEU A 329 -8.32 21.92 -7.19
C LEU A 329 -8.46 22.12 -8.71
N GLU A 330 -8.77 23.34 -9.14
CA GLU A 330 -8.95 23.71 -10.55
C GLU A 330 -7.65 23.57 -11.34
N SER A 331 -6.56 24.18 -10.85
CA SER A 331 -5.24 24.08 -11.50
C SER A 331 -4.75 22.62 -11.55
N THR A 332 -4.99 21.86 -10.50
CA THR A 332 -4.61 20.44 -10.45
C THR A 332 -5.38 19.59 -11.46
N GLN A 333 -6.69 19.83 -11.63
CA GLN A 333 -7.49 19.14 -12.64
C GLN A 333 -6.97 19.39 -14.05
N GLU A 334 -6.59 20.62 -14.35
CA GLU A 334 -6.02 20.97 -15.65
C GLU A 334 -4.65 20.31 -15.86
N TRP A 335 -3.76 20.39 -14.87
CA TRP A 335 -2.40 19.83 -14.97
C TRP A 335 -2.35 18.30 -15.04
N LEU A 336 -3.34 17.62 -14.49
CA LEU A 336 -3.45 16.15 -14.52
C LEU A 336 -4.38 15.62 -15.61
N LYS A 337 -5.03 16.50 -16.40
CA LYS A 337 -6.03 16.11 -17.40
C LYS A 337 -5.56 14.98 -18.32
N ASP A 338 -4.32 15.05 -18.81
CA ASP A 338 -3.78 14.02 -19.72
C ASP A 338 -3.58 12.67 -19.03
N ILE A 339 -3.14 12.67 -17.75
CA ILE A 339 -2.96 11.46 -16.97
C ILE A 339 -4.31 10.80 -16.73
N LEU A 340 -5.29 11.60 -16.31
CA LEU A 340 -6.65 11.13 -16.03
C LEU A 340 -7.33 10.60 -17.30
N ALA A 341 -7.23 11.34 -18.41
CA ALA A 341 -7.77 10.92 -19.71
C ALA A 341 -7.11 9.63 -20.23
N ARG A 342 -5.82 9.40 -19.90
CA ARG A 342 -5.15 8.14 -20.26
C ARG A 342 -5.70 6.98 -19.45
N GLN A 343 -5.91 7.14 -18.15
CA GLN A 343 -6.52 6.11 -17.30
C GLN A 343 -7.95 5.78 -17.74
N GLU A 344 -8.76 6.79 -18.07
CA GLU A 344 -10.10 6.59 -18.60
C GLU A 344 -10.10 5.84 -19.94
N ARG A 345 -9.10 6.06 -20.80
CA ARG A 345 -8.95 5.35 -22.09
C ARG A 345 -8.51 3.89 -21.93
N LEU A 346 -7.80 3.54 -20.88
CA LEU A 346 -7.37 2.16 -20.61
C LEU A 346 -8.53 1.30 -20.12
N ILE A 347 -9.52 1.88 -19.43
CA ILE A 347 -10.68 1.16 -18.89
C ILE A 347 -11.87 1.35 -19.84
N THR A 348 -11.81 0.72 -21.01
CA THR A 348 -12.94 0.65 -21.96
C THR A 348 -13.79 -0.57 -21.71
N LEU A 349 -15.06 -0.53 -22.14
CA LEU A 349 -15.95 -1.69 -22.07
C LEU A 349 -15.35 -2.92 -22.76
N ASP A 350 -14.71 -2.71 -23.92
CA ASP A 350 -14.05 -3.79 -24.67
C ASP A 350 -12.87 -4.39 -23.91
N ASN A 351 -12.05 -3.53 -23.24
CA ASN A 351 -10.94 -4.01 -22.43
C ASN A 351 -11.42 -4.78 -21.20
N ILE A 352 -12.48 -4.31 -20.54
CA ILE A 352 -13.11 -5.05 -19.43
C ILE A 352 -13.61 -6.42 -19.89
N GLN A 353 -14.31 -6.46 -21.03
CA GLN A 353 -14.81 -7.73 -21.59
C GLN A 353 -13.67 -8.70 -21.88
N LYS A 354 -12.60 -8.23 -22.52
CA LYS A 354 -11.42 -9.03 -22.86
C LYS A 354 -10.72 -9.55 -21.62
N THR A 355 -10.40 -8.66 -20.68
CA THR A 355 -9.69 -9.04 -19.45
C THR A 355 -10.47 -10.05 -18.61
N VAL A 356 -11.80 -9.85 -18.46
CA VAL A 356 -12.64 -10.81 -17.73
C VAL A 356 -12.77 -12.13 -18.48
N ALA A 357 -12.86 -12.09 -19.81
CA ALA A 357 -12.92 -13.30 -20.64
C ALA A 357 -11.65 -14.14 -20.51
N ASP A 358 -10.49 -13.49 -20.59
CA ASP A 358 -9.18 -14.13 -20.44
C ASP A 358 -9.01 -14.72 -19.03
N TYR A 359 -9.40 -13.99 -18.01
CA TYR A 359 -9.30 -14.44 -16.60
C TYR A 359 -10.13 -15.69 -16.32
N PHE A 360 -11.38 -15.73 -16.79
CA PHE A 360 -12.27 -16.88 -16.60
C PHE A 360 -12.16 -17.93 -17.71
N HIS A 361 -11.20 -17.79 -18.63
CA HIS A 361 -11.00 -18.70 -19.78
C HIS A 361 -12.26 -18.91 -20.62
N VAL A 362 -13.02 -17.84 -20.89
CA VAL A 362 -14.20 -17.83 -21.74
C VAL A 362 -13.98 -16.97 -22.98
N ARG A 363 -14.69 -17.22 -24.06
CA ARG A 363 -14.60 -16.33 -25.24
C ARG A 363 -15.46 -15.08 -25.01
N VAL A 364 -14.99 -13.92 -25.44
CA VAL A 364 -15.77 -12.67 -25.40
C VAL A 364 -17.12 -12.84 -26.08
N GLY A 365 -17.18 -13.49 -27.25
CA GLY A 365 -18.42 -13.77 -27.96
C GLY A 365 -19.43 -14.62 -27.15
N ASP A 366 -18.96 -15.54 -26.31
CA ASP A 366 -19.83 -16.32 -25.42
C ASP A 366 -20.39 -15.44 -24.29
N MET A 367 -19.59 -14.51 -23.74
CA MET A 367 -20.10 -13.54 -22.76
C MET A 367 -21.17 -12.61 -23.33
N LEU A 368 -21.09 -12.25 -24.61
CA LEU A 368 -22.09 -11.42 -25.30
C LEU A 368 -23.32 -12.21 -25.74
N SER A 369 -23.22 -13.52 -25.79
CA SER A 369 -24.28 -14.43 -26.26
C SER A 369 -25.48 -14.49 -25.31
N LYS A 370 -26.62 -15.03 -25.77
CA LYS A 370 -27.82 -15.27 -24.95
C LYS A 370 -27.69 -16.47 -23.98
N ARG A 371 -26.55 -17.19 -23.98
CA ARG A 371 -26.32 -18.36 -23.11
C ARG A 371 -26.39 -17.98 -21.64
N ARG A 372 -27.02 -18.88 -20.84
CA ARG A 372 -27.26 -18.66 -19.40
C ARG A 372 -26.54 -19.67 -18.49
N SER A 373 -25.62 -20.50 -19.04
CA SER A 373 -24.84 -21.42 -18.22
C SER A 373 -24.05 -20.64 -17.16
N ARG A 374 -23.91 -21.20 -15.97
CA ARG A 374 -23.21 -20.53 -14.83
C ARG A 374 -21.77 -20.13 -15.18
N SER A 375 -21.08 -20.95 -15.99
CA SER A 375 -19.72 -20.70 -16.51
C SER A 375 -19.60 -19.45 -17.39
N ILE A 376 -20.68 -19.00 -18.03
CA ILE A 376 -20.73 -17.82 -18.89
C ILE A 376 -21.46 -16.67 -18.20
N ALA A 377 -22.51 -16.97 -17.45
CA ALA A 377 -23.31 -15.94 -16.78
C ALA A 377 -22.54 -15.23 -15.67
N ARG A 378 -21.70 -15.97 -14.92
CA ARG A 378 -20.92 -15.41 -13.83
C ARG A 378 -19.85 -14.42 -14.33
N PRO A 379 -18.94 -14.76 -15.26
CA PRO A 379 -18.01 -13.83 -15.87
C PRO A 379 -18.68 -12.57 -16.42
N ARG A 380 -19.81 -12.75 -17.12
CA ARG A 380 -20.60 -11.64 -17.65
C ARG A 380 -21.12 -10.72 -16.54
N GLN A 381 -21.64 -11.27 -15.45
CA GLN A 381 -22.12 -10.47 -14.30
C GLN A 381 -20.98 -9.67 -13.67
N VAL A 382 -19.81 -10.29 -13.50
CA VAL A 382 -18.61 -9.63 -12.99
C VAL A 382 -18.18 -8.50 -13.93
N ALA A 383 -18.12 -8.75 -15.25
CA ALA A 383 -17.74 -7.74 -16.23
C ALA A 383 -18.71 -6.56 -16.28
N MET A 384 -20.03 -6.79 -16.19
CA MET A 384 -21.03 -5.71 -16.09
C MET A 384 -20.88 -4.89 -14.82
N CYS A 385 -20.57 -5.54 -13.69
CA CYS A 385 -20.35 -4.87 -12.42
C CYS A 385 -19.08 -3.99 -12.48
N LEU A 386 -17.98 -4.53 -13.01
CA LEU A 386 -16.73 -3.78 -13.23
C LEU A 386 -16.95 -2.61 -14.18
N ALA A 387 -17.70 -2.80 -15.28
CA ALA A 387 -18.03 -1.73 -16.21
C ALA A 387 -18.77 -0.57 -15.51
N LYS A 388 -19.72 -0.90 -14.63
CA LYS A 388 -20.43 0.12 -13.84
C LYS A 388 -19.55 0.84 -12.83
N GLU A 389 -18.63 0.13 -12.17
CA GLU A 389 -17.78 0.69 -11.12
C GLU A 389 -16.58 1.46 -11.67
N LEU A 390 -16.01 1.01 -12.81
CA LEU A 390 -14.75 1.53 -13.33
C LEU A 390 -14.92 2.50 -14.51
N THR A 391 -16.15 2.66 -15.06
CA THR A 391 -16.40 3.55 -16.20
C THR A 391 -17.56 4.50 -15.90
N THR A 392 -17.64 5.57 -16.70
CA THR A 392 -18.73 6.56 -16.64
C THR A 392 -19.94 6.19 -17.50
N HIS A 393 -19.92 5.00 -18.15
CA HIS A 393 -21.01 4.56 -19.00
C HIS A 393 -22.31 4.35 -18.23
N SER A 394 -23.40 4.74 -18.84
CA SER A 394 -24.76 4.52 -18.33
C SER A 394 -25.13 3.02 -18.35
N LEU A 395 -26.08 2.63 -17.51
CA LEU A 395 -26.57 1.24 -17.49
C LEU A 395 -27.11 0.74 -18.85
N PRO A 396 -27.81 1.56 -19.65
CA PRO A 396 -28.19 1.19 -21.02
C PRO A 396 -26.99 0.93 -21.94
N GLU A 397 -25.98 1.83 -21.95
CA GLU A 397 -24.77 1.65 -22.77
C GLU A 397 -24.01 0.38 -22.40
N ILE A 398 -23.87 0.10 -21.09
CA ILE A 398 -23.29 -1.16 -20.62
C ILE A 398 -24.14 -2.35 -21.11
N GLY A 399 -25.46 -2.25 -21.01
CA GLY A 399 -26.36 -3.31 -21.48
C GLY A 399 -26.18 -3.60 -22.98
N ASP A 400 -26.10 -2.57 -23.79
CA ASP A 400 -25.88 -2.67 -25.24
C ASP A 400 -24.52 -3.31 -25.56
N ALA A 401 -23.45 -2.89 -24.89
CA ALA A 401 -22.11 -3.46 -25.05
C ALA A 401 -22.05 -4.95 -24.67
N PHE A 402 -22.92 -5.44 -23.80
CA PHE A 402 -22.99 -6.84 -23.38
C PHE A 402 -24.07 -7.67 -24.12
N GLY A 403 -24.35 -7.34 -25.37
CA GLY A 403 -25.27 -8.10 -26.27
C GLY A 403 -26.71 -7.63 -26.16
N SER A 404 -26.91 -6.30 -26.19
CA SER A 404 -28.21 -5.60 -26.16
C SER A 404 -29.11 -6.07 -25.02
N ARG A 405 -28.57 -5.98 -23.82
CA ARG A 405 -29.28 -6.34 -22.58
C ARG A 405 -29.91 -5.11 -21.96
N ASP A 406 -31.08 -5.34 -21.39
CA ASP A 406 -31.79 -4.28 -20.66
C ASP A 406 -30.97 -3.81 -19.44
N HIS A 407 -31.07 -2.51 -19.12
CA HIS A 407 -30.41 -1.89 -17.96
C HIS A 407 -30.74 -2.58 -16.64
N THR A 408 -31.94 -3.16 -16.51
CA THR A 408 -32.35 -3.94 -15.32
C THR A 408 -31.51 -5.21 -15.17
N THR A 409 -31.06 -5.83 -16.29
CA THR A 409 -30.14 -6.98 -16.27
C THR A 409 -28.78 -6.57 -15.72
N VAL A 410 -28.26 -5.39 -16.09
CA VAL A 410 -27.01 -4.85 -15.57
C VAL A 410 -27.13 -4.58 -14.08
N LEU A 411 -28.22 -3.93 -13.65
CA LEU A 411 -28.47 -3.64 -12.25
C LEU A 411 -28.56 -4.91 -11.40
N HIS A 412 -29.29 -5.93 -11.90
CA HIS A 412 -29.40 -7.23 -11.24
C HIS A 412 -28.03 -7.94 -11.17
N ALA A 413 -27.22 -7.85 -12.23
CA ALA A 413 -25.87 -8.41 -12.25
C ALA A 413 -25.00 -7.79 -11.15
N CYS A 414 -25.00 -6.46 -11.02
CA CYS A 414 -24.25 -5.74 -10.00
C CYS A 414 -24.69 -6.14 -8.58
N ARG A 415 -26.00 -6.17 -8.30
CA ARG A 415 -26.53 -6.63 -7.01
C ARG A 415 -26.07 -8.04 -6.68
N LYS A 416 -26.16 -8.94 -7.66
CA LYS A 416 -25.77 -10.35 -7.48
C LYS A 416 -24.28 -10.53 -7.23
N VAL A 417 -23.43 -9.75 -7.89
CA VAL A 417 -21.98 -9.75 -7.64
C VAL A 417 -21.67 -9.24 -6.25
N HIS A 418 -22.33 -8.16 -5.80
CA HIS A 418 -22.17 -7.63 -4.45
C HIS A 418 -22.54 -8.65 -3.35
N GLU A 419 -23.69 -9.33 -3.48
CA GLU A 419 -24.11 -10.41 -2.56
C GLU A 419 -23.04 -11.53 -2.52
N LEU A 420 -22.54 -11.90 -3.67
CA LEU A 420 -21.56 -12.99 -3.78
C LEU A 420 -20.20 -12.64 -3.20
N ARG A 421 -19.75 -11.40 -3.37
CA ARG A 421 -18.51 -10.90 -2.74
C ARG A 421 -18.58 -10.93 -1.22
N GLN A 422 -19.76 -10.76 -0.63
CA GLN A 422 -19.97 -10.84 0.82
C GLN A 422 -20.04 -12.29 1.33
N SER A 423 -20.53 -13.23 0.50
CA SER A 423 -20.78 -14.62 0.90
C SER A 423 -19.69 -15.60 0.48
N ASP A 424 -18.84 -15.25 -0.48
CA ASP A 424 -17.84 -16.13 -1.06
C ASP A 424 -16.50 -15.39 -1.24
N ALA A 425 -15.54 -15.73 -0.36
CA ALA A 425 -14.22 -15.11 -0.33
C ALA A 425 -13.48 -15.25 -1.68
N ARG A 426 -13.64 -16.38 -2.38
CA ARG A 426 -12.99 -16.62 -3.67
C ARG A 426 -13.50 -15.68 -4.75
N ILE A 427 -14.80 -15.43 -4.79
CA ILE A 427 -15.37 -14.46 -5.75
C ILE A 427 -14.91 -13.04 -5.44
N ASN A 428 -14.75 -12.70 -4.18
CA ASN A 428 -14.21 -11.41 -3.81
C ASN A 428 -12.73 -11.27 -4.23
N GLU A 429 -11.93 -12.30 -4.08
CA GLU A 429 -10.54 -12.35 -4.51
C GLU A 429 -10.41 -12.23 -6.04
N ASP A 430 -11.21 -13.00 -6.80
CA ASP A 430 -11.29 -12.91 -8.26
C ASP A 430 -11.64 -11.48 -8.71
N TYR A 431 -12.64 -10.87 -8.05
CA TYR A 431 -13.06 -9.50 -8.34
C TYR A 431 -11.95 -8.48 -8.09
N GLN A 432 -11.27 -8.55 -6.94
CA GLN A 432 -10.16 -7.68 -6.60
C GLN A 432 -8.99 -7.83 -7.57
N THR A 433 -8.70 -9.05 -7.99
CA THR A 433 -7.65 -9.33 -8.98
C THR A 433 -7.97 -8.67 -10.32
N LEU A 434 -9.23 -8.79 -10.78
CA LEU A 434 -9.69 -8.14 -12.01
C LEU A 434 -9.66 -6.61 -11.93
N VAL A 435 -10.07 -6.03 -10.80
CA VAL A 435 -9.95 -4.59 -10.57
C VAL A 435 -8.48 -4.16 -10.69
N ARG A 436 -7.57 -4.87 -10.03
CA ARG A 436 -6.12 -4.58 -10.11
C ARG A 436 -5.61 -4.67 -11.54
N THR A 437 -5.99 -5.71 -12.29
CA THR A 437 -5.54 -5.90 -13.68
C THR A 437 -6.05 -4.82 -14.62
N LEU A 438 -7.28 -4.31 -14.40
CA LEU A 438 -7.89 -3.27 -15.23
C LEU A 438 -7.41 -1.86 -14.88
N THR A 439 -6.92 -1.64 -13.66
CA THR A 439 -6.45 -0.34 -13.17
C THR A 439 -4.93 -0.21 -13.13
N ALA A 440 -4.19 -1.29 -13.42
CA ALA A 440 -2.74 -1.31 -13.56
C ALA A 440 -2.33 -0.89 -14.98
#